data_6c21e818f16c3861d356b0ab641944e4
#
_entry.id   6c21e818f16c3861d356b0ab641944e4
#
_cell.length_a   1.000
_cell.length_b   1.000
_cell.length_c   1.000
_cell.angle_alpha   90.00
_cell.angle_beta   90.00
_cell.angle_gamma   90.00
#
_symmetry.space_group_name_H-M   'P 1'
#
loop_
_entity.id
_entity.type
_entity.pdbx_description
1 polymer ?
#
loop_
_entity_poly.entity_id
_entity_poly.type
_entity_poly.pdbx_seq_one_letter_code
_entity_poly.pdbx_strand_id
1 'polypeptide(L)'
;MPTLWGCFDQVDKGRSGTCWILLRTLLPGGTTIRIRALVGEQALIARGTERVDLSRVKVGEFVEVTYHRGPAGFMEADTIYVRSDQDFAPEES
;
A
#
# COMPACT_ATOMS: atom_id res chain seq x y z
N MET A 1 -2.96 -10.15 -11.60
CA MET A 1 -2.17 -10.00 -10.37
C MET A 1 -3.07 -9.66 -9.21
N PRO A 2 -2.82 -10.24 -8.05
CA PRO A 2 -3.64 -9.92 -6.89
C PRO A 2 -3.46 -8.46 -6.47
N THR A 3 -4.53 -7.88 -6.04
CA THR A 3 -4.56 -6.47 -5.64
C THR A 3 -5.20 -6.36 -4.27
N LEU A 4 -4.62 -5.50 -3.45
CA LEU A 4 -5.10 -5.23 -2.11
C LEU A 4 -5.37 -3.74 -1.98
N TRP A 5 -6.49 -3.41 -1.34
CA TRP A 5 -6.88 -2.03 -1.10
C TRP A 5 -6.87 -1.77 0.40
N GLY A 6 -6.43 -0.60 0.80
CA GLY A 6 -6.48 -0.26 2.21
C GLY A 6 -5.96 1.13 2.46
N CYS A 7 -6.01 1.54 3.72
CA CYS A 7 -5.46 2.81 4.15
C CYS A 7 -4.04 2.60 4.66
N PHE A 8 -3.16 3.47 4.23
CA PHE A 8 -1.77 3.42 4.64
C PHE A 8 -1.68 3.72 6.15
N ASP A 9 -1.03 2.85 6.88
CA ASP A 9 -0.94 2.99 8.32
C ASP A 9 0.45 3.40 8.77
N GLN A 10 1.46 2.66 8.38
CA GLN A 10 2.82 3.04 8.73
C GLN A 10 3.85 2.31 7.88
N VAL A 11 5.07 2.83 7.92
CA VAL A 11 6.24 2.20 7.33
C VAL A 11 7.10 1.69 8.46
N ASP A 12 7.55 0.46 8.34
CA ASP A 12 8.43 -0.15 9.32
C ASP A 12 9.72 -0.53 8.61
N LYS A 13 10.80 0.14 8.95
CA LYS A 13 12.08 -0.13 8.33
C LYS A 13 12.84 -1.14 9.17
N GLY A 14 13.09 -2.28 8.58
CA GLY A 14 13.85 -3.32 9.22
C GLY A 14 15.32 -3.02 9.21
N ARG A 15 16.11 -3.93 9.73
CA ARG A 15 17.55 -3.73 9.82
C ARG A 15 18.13 -3.88 8.45
N SER A 16 18.28 -4.63 7.75
CA SER A 16 19.00 -4.84 6.50
C SER A 16 18.46 -4.01 5.34
N GLY A 17 17.90 -2.88 5.62
CA GLY A 17 17.32 -2.07 4.56
C GLY A 17 15.99 -2.56 4.06
N THR A 18 15.43 -3.59 4.68
CA THR A 18 14.09 -4.02 4.32
C THR A 18 13.07 -3.00 4.79
N CYS A 19 12.04 -2.84 4.00
CA CYS A 19 11.00 -1.88 4.28
C CYS A 19 9.66 -2.59 4.20
N TRP A 20 8.86 -2.43 5.23
CA TRP A 20 7.52 -3.02 5.29
C TRP A 20 6.51 -1.90 5.35
N ILE A 21 5.39 -2.08 4.70
CA ILE A 21 4.26 -1.18 4.88
C ILE A 21 3.16 -1.93 5.59
N LEU A 22 2.42 -1.20 6.40
CA LEU A 22 1.23 -1.72 7.05
C LEU A 22 0.03 -0.99 6.50
N LEU A 23 -0.96 -1.77 6.13
CA LEU A 23 -2.22 -1.24 5.59
C LEU A 23 -3.35 -1.68 6.49
N ARG A 24 -4.35 -0.82 6.64
CA ARG A 24 -5.58 -1.18 7.32
C ARG A 24 -6.65 -1.40 6.27
N THR A 25 -7.22 -2.57 6.26
CA THR A 25 -8.25 -2.94 5.30
C THR A 25 -9.53 -3.25 6.03
N LEU A 26 -10.60 -2.66 5.56
CA LEU A 26 -11.92 -2.91 6.12
C LEU A 26 -12.55 -4.08 5.39
N LEU A 27 -12.92 -5.09 6.14
CA LEU A 27 -13.58 -6.27 5.59
C LEU A 27 -15.09 -6.08 5.62
N PRO A 28 -15.81 -6.83 4.78
CA PRO A 28 -17.27 -6.86 4.88
C PRO A 28 -17.69 -7.23 6.30
N GLY A 29 -18.65 -6.53 6.84
CA GLY A 29 -19.06 -6.74 8.21
C GLY A 29 -18.45 -5.79 9.21
N GLY A 30 -17.55 -4.93 8.75
CA GLY A 30 -17.01 -3.86 9.60
C GLY A 30 -15.73 -4.18 10.34
N THR A 31 -15.18 -5.37 10.16
CA THR A 31 -13.93 -5.72 10.81
C THR A 31 -12.76 -5.10 10.05
N THR A 32 -11.83 -4.52 10.79
CA THR A 32 -10.61 -3.95 10.22
C THR A 32 -9.45 -4.88 10.52
N ILE A 33 -8.65 -5.18 9.50
CA ILE A 33 -7.45 -5.98 9.67
C ILE A 33 -6.25 -5.17 9.21
N ARG A 34 -5.08 -5.53 9.73
CA ARG A 34 -3.83 -4.94 9.30
C ARG A 34 -3.07 -5.96 8.48
N ILE A 35 -2.51 -5.49 7.37
CA ILE A 35 -1.78 -6.34 6.45
C ILE A 35 -0.41 -5.74 6.24
N ARG A 36 0.61 -6.58 6.31
CA ARG A 36 1.99 -6.16 6.06
C ARG A 36 2.42 -6.61 4.69
N ALA A 37 3.15 -5.76 4.01
CA ALA A 37 3.74 -6.10 2.73
C ALA A 37 5.17 -5.61 2.68
N LEU A 38 6.04 -6.43 2.13
CA LEU A 38 7.44 -6.08 1.96
C LEU A 38 7.57 -5.20 0.72
N VAL A 39 8.32 -4.10 0.84
CA VAL A 39 8.53 -3.19 -0.28
C VAL A 39 9.99 -3.29 -0.68
N GLY A 40 10.24 -3.84 -1.87
CA GLY A 40 11.57 -3.95 -2.39
C GLY A 40 11.97 -2.69 -3.14
N GLU A 41 13.22 -2.66 -3.56
CA GLU A 41 13.74 -1.51 -4.28
C GLU A 41 13.09 -1.33 -5.64
N GLN A 42 12.56 -2.40 -6.18
CA GLN A 42 11.95 -2.36 -7.51
C GLN A 42 10.47 -2.04 -7.47
N ALA A 43 9.90 -1.88 -6.29
CA ALA A 43 8.50 -1.56 -6.18
C ALA A 43 8.24 -0.18 -6.77
N LEU A 44 7.17 -0.07 -7.54
CA LEU A 44 6.78 1.20 -8.12
C LEU A 44 5.76 1.86 -7.20
N ILE A 45 6.04 3.08 -6.80
CA ILE A 45 5.13 3.84 -5.94
C ILE A 45 4.74 5.11 -6.71
N ALA A 46 3.45 5.31 -6.88
CA ALA A 46 2.97 6.43 -7.67
C ALA A 46 1.73 7.04 -7.06
N ARG A 47 1.58 8.34 -7.25
CA ARG A 47 0.38 9.09 -6.90
C ARG A 47 -0.15 9.69 -8.19
N GLY A 48 -1.30 9.21 -8.64
CA GLY A 48 -1.80 9.58 -9.94
C GLY A 48 -0.85 9.04 -11.00
N THR A 49 -0.33 9.92 -11.82
CA THR A 49 0.64 9.53 -12.85
C THR A 49 2.07 9.84 -12.45
N GLU A 50 2.28 10.31 -11.24
CA GLU A 50 3.58 10.77 -10.80
C GLU A 50 4.23 9.75 -9.87
N ARG A 51 5.48 9.45 -10.13
CA ARG A 51 6.24 8.54 -9.30
C ARG A 51 6.69 9.28 -8.05
N VAL A 52 6.49 8.66 -6.89
CA VAL A 52 6.84 9.28 -5.61
C VAL A 52 7.60 8.30 -4.74
N ASP A 53 8.28 8.82 -3.74
CA ASP A 53 8.92 7.99 -2.73
C ASP A 53 7.91 7.55 -1.70
N LEU A 54 8.21 6.43 -1.07
CA LEU A 54 7.36 5.92 0.00
C LEU A 54 7.22 6.93 1.13
N SER A 55 8.26 7.74 1.37
CA SER A 55 8.21 8.77 2.40
C SER A 55 7.16 9.84 2.14
N ARG A 56 6.67 9.91 0.90
CA ARG A 56 5.65 10.88 0.54
C ARG A 56 4.23 10.35 0.75
N VAL A 57 4.10 9.09 1.10
CA VAL A 57 2.78 8.51 1.37
C VAL A 57 2.44 8.78 2.82
N LYS A 58 1.28 9.34 3.06
CA LYS A 58 0.88 9.77 4.39
C LYS A 58 -0.07 8.78 5.02
N VAL A 59 -0.03 8.72 6.33
CA VAL A 59 -0.95 7.88 7.09
C VAL A 59 -2.38 8.29 6.78
N GLY A 60 -3.21 7.31 6.51
CA GLY A 60 -4.61 7.54 6.18
C GLY A 60 -4.91 7.63 4.71
N GLU A 61 -3.89 7.76 3.87
CA GLU A 61 -4.16 7.78 2.43
C GLU A 61 -4.58 6.40 1.95
N PHE A 62 -5.52 6.40 1.03
CA PHE A 62 -5.99 5.15 0.45
C PHE A 62 -5.01 4.69 -0.62
N VAL A 63 -4.62 3.44 -0.56
CA VAL A 63 -3.65 2.90 -1.50
C VAL A 63 -4.16 1.60 -2.10
N GLU A 64 -3.72 1.36 -3.31
CA GLU A 64 -3.97 0.13 -4.04
C GLU A 64 -2.63 -0.55 -4.26
N VAL A 65 -2.47 -1.76 -3.76
CA VAL A 65 -1.20 -2.48 -3.82
C VAL A 65 -1.38 -3.72 -4.64
N THR A 66 -0.59 -3.86 -5.71
CA THR A 66 -0.47 -5.13 -6.40
C THR A 66 0.70 -5.87 -5.79
N TYR A 67 0.54 -7.15 -5.62
CA TYR A 67 1.55 -7.91 -4.91
C TYR A 67 1.67 -9.32 -5.45
N HIS A 68 2.74 -9.97 -5.03
CA HIS A 68 2.94 -11.40 -5.27
C HIS A 68 3.49 -12.00 -4.00
N ARG A 69 3.45 -13.32 -3.91
CA ARG A 69 4.04 -14.01 -2.77
C ARG A 69 5.50 -14.31 -3.08
N GLY A 70 6.39 -13.80 -2.26
CA GLY A 70 7.81 -14.02 -2.45
C GLY A 70 8.25 -15.40 -2.01
N PRO A 71 9.53 -15.73 -2.23
CA PRO A 71 10.05 -17.07 -1.92
C PRO A 71 9.97 -17.43 -0.44
N ALA A 72 9.98 -16.44 0.43
CA ALA A 72 9.87 -16.71 1.85
C ALA A 72 8.42 -16.78 2.33
N GLY A 73 7.46 -16.66 1.42
CA GLY A 73 6.05 -16.72 1.77
C GLY A 73 5.43 -15.41 2.17
N PHE A 74 6.20 -14.33 2.16
CA PHE A 74 5.68 -13.02 2.51
C PHE A 74 5.06 -12.35 1.28
N MET A 75 4.08 -11.50 1.54
CA MET A 75 3.51 -10.67 0.52
C MET A 75 4.52 -9.58 0.15
N GLU A 76 4.84 -9.47 -1.14
CA GLU A 76 5.78 -8.47 -1.63
C GLU A 76 5.05 -7.55 -2.59
N ALA A 77 5.15 -6.25 -2.35
CA ALA A 77 4.46 -5.26 -3.16
C ALA A 77 5.20 -5.05 -4.48
N ASP A 78 4.45 -5.10 -5.57
CA ASP A 78 4.99 -4.78 -6.89
C ASP A 78 4.73 -3.32 -7.22
N THR A 79 3.51 -2.86 -6.99
CA THR A 79 3.17 -1.46 -7.19
C THR A 79 2.33 -0.98 -6.03
N ILE A 80 2.49 0.27 -5.69
CA ILE A 80 1.69 0.94 -4.68
C ILE A 80 1.15 2.22 -5.31
N TYR A 81 -0.14 2.25 -5.56
CA TYR A 81 -0.78 3.43 -6.12
C TYR A 81 -1.51 4.16 -5.04
N VAL A 82 -1.11 5.41 -4.80
CA VAL A 82 -1.80 6.25 -3.83
C VAL A 82 -2.96 6.91 -4.55
N ARG A 83 -4.14 6.69 -4.01
CA ARG A 83 -5.35 7.30 -4.54
C ARG A 83 -5.67 8.51 -3.71
N SER A 84 -5.65 9.66 -4.35
CA SER A 84 -6.01 10.87 -3.63
C SER A 84 -7.51 10.88 -3.40
N ASP A 85 -7.94 11.75 -2.51
CA ASP A 85 -9.37 11.90 -2.27
C ASP A 85 -10.12 12.27 -3.54
N GLN A 86 -9.47 13.00 -4.42
CA GLN A 86 -10.10 13.39 -5.66
C GLN A 86 -10.38 12.21 -6.56
N ASP A 87 -9.43 11.28 -6.62
CA ASP A 87 -9.63 10.10 -7.43
C ASP A 87 -10.71 9.20 -6.87
N PHE A 88 -10.86 9.24 -5.57
CA PHE A 88 -11.65 8.28 -4.86
C PHE A 88 -13.04 8.79 -4.51
N ALA A 89 -13.24 10.08 -4.51
CA ALA A 89 -14.50 10.70 -4.13
C ALA A 89 -15.25 11.14 -5.37
N PRO A 90 -15.75 10.24 -6.09
CA PRO A 90 -16.44 10.61 -7.32
C PRO A 90 -17.78 11.17 -7.07
N GLU A 91 -17.98 11.04 -6.06
CA GLU A 91 -19.06 11.39 -5.94
C GLU A 91 -19.56 12.31 -5.48
N GLU A 92 -19.29 12.43 -5.14
CA GLU A 92 -19.76 13.17 -4.79
C GLU A 92 -20.10 13.91 -5.42
N SER A 93 -19.84 13.72 -5.95
CA SER A 93 -20.06 14.59 -6.53
C SER A 93 -20.88 14.88 -6.91
#